data_a7f6e42afb2b9ec5c908189a48710d1c
#
_entry.id   a7f6e42afb2b9ec5c908189a48710d1c
#
_cell.length_a   1.000
_cell.length_b   1.000
_cell.length_c   1.000
_cell.angle_alpha   90.00
_cell.angle_beta   90.00
_cell.angle_gamma   90.00
#
_symmetry.space_group_name_H-M   'P 1'
#
loop_
_entity.id
_entity.type
_entity.pdbx_description
1 polymer ?
#
loop_
_entity_poly.entity_id
_entity_poly.type
_entity_poly.pdbx_seq_one_letter_code
_entity_poly.pdbx_strand_id
1 'polypeptide(L)'
;MKFSKRITAALGLAPLLAGITILAACQTTPVSQPHVKTVFIILMENKNWVQIVGSSSAPYINNTLLPMASHAELYFNPPLVHPSLPNYLWLEAGTNFGIFNDDPPSANHQSTTSHLVTLLQRRNISWKTYQEDISGTDCPLVNNGLYAVRHNPFVYFDDVTNNRDPNSANCLSHVRPFRELATDLSNNSVAQYNFITPNVCNDMHDSCTPLNDPIRQGDTWLSQNLPTILNSSAYQSGGAVFITWDEGTFSDGPIGMIVLSPFAKGNGYRNFIRYTHGSTLRTFQEIFGVAPFLRDAAIETDLSDLFTVFP
;
A
#
# COMPACT_ATOMS: atom_id res chain seq x y z
N MET A 1 -13.77 109.22 12.89
CA MET A 1 -13.35 108.08 13.68
C MET A 1 -14.45 107.01 13.56
N LYS A 2 -14.28 105.97 12.72
CA LYS A 2 -15.25 104.89 12.57
C LYS A 2 -14.61 103.58 13.04
N PHE A 3 -15.14 103.01 14.09
CA PHE A 3 -14.75 101.67 14.57
C PHE A 3 -15.53 100.64 13.84
N SER A 4 -14.83 99.76 13.18
CA SER A 4 -15.37 98.55 12.55
C SER A 4 -15.32 97.40 13.50
N LYS A 5 -16.46 96.71 13.76
CA LYS A 5 -16.55 95.46 14.53
C LYS A 5 -16.36 94.27 13.58
N ARG A 6 -15.37 93.49 13.86
CA ARG A 6 -15.22 92.16 13.19
C ARG A 6 -16.01 91.13 13.97
N ILE A 7 -16.85 90.40 13.25
CA ILE A 7 -17.58 89.27 13.75
C ILE A 7 -16.75 88.00 13.39
N THR A 8 -16.37 87.26 14.41
CA THR A 8 -15.67 85.97 14.24
C THR A 8 -16.73 84.89 14.27
N ALA A 9 -16.87 84.13 13.18
CA ALA A 9 -17.71 82.96 13.14
C ALA A 9 -16.86 81.72 13.52
N ALA A 10 -17.28 80.98 14.55
CA ALA A 10 -16.67 79.73 14.94
C ALA A 10 -17.34 78.61 14.18
N LEU A 11 -16.58 77.90 13.33
CA LEU A 11 -16.99 76.64 12.73
C LEU A 11 -16.77 75.49 13.76
N GLY A 12 -17.86 74.87 14.15
CA GLY A 12 -17.83 73.65 14.96
C GLY A 12 -17.58 72.43 14.03
N LEU A 13 -16.47 71.73 14.24
CA LEU A 13 -16.20 70.41 13.66
C LEU A 13 -16.88 69.35 14.51
N ALA A 14 -17.83 68.64 13.93
CA ALA A 14 -18.41 67.42 14.48
C ALA A 14 -17.51 66.21 14.12
N PRO A 15 -17.14 65.32 15.07
CA PRO A 15 -16.39 64.13 14.70
C PRO A 15 -17.30 63.07 14.07
N LEU A 16 -16.97 62.64 12.84
CA LEU A 16 -17.55 61.46 12.18
C LEU A 16 -16.96 60.21 12.83
N LEU A 17 -17.76 59.48 13.64
CA LEU A 17 -17.42 58.14 14.09
C LEU A 17 -17.69 57.16 12.91
N ALA A 18 -16.61 56.76 12.23
CA ALA A 18 -16.64 55.65 11.27
C ALA A 18 -16.70 54.32 12.06
N GLY A 19 -17.85 53.71 12.11
CA GLY A 19 -18.03 52.35 12.65
C GLY A 19 -17.37 51.34 11.73
N ILE A 20 -16.26 50.73 12.17
CA ILE A 20 -15.64 49.60 11.48
C ILE A 20 -16.45 48.34 11.82
N THR A 21 -17.29 47.91 10.92
CA THR A 21 -17.97 46.58 10.98
C THR A 21 -16.94 45.52 10.62
N ILE A 22 -16.38 44.82 11.59
CA ILE A 22 -15.54 43.62 11.37
C ILE A 22 -16.49 42.49 10.96
N LEU A 23 -16.60 42.19 9.67
CA LEU A 23 -17.19 40.95 9.18
C LEU A 23 -16.24 39.81 9.53
N ALA A 24 -16.54 39.07 10.59
CA ALA A 24 -15.89 37.81 10.89
C ALA A 24 -16.23 36.83 9.75
N ALA A 25 -15.30 36.67 8.81
CA ALA A 25 -15.39 35.59 7.81
C ALA A 25 -15.30 34.26 8.56
N CYS A 26 -16.42 33.55 8.63
CA CYS A 26 -16.45 32.17 9.10
C CYS A 26 -15.64 31.35 8.08
N GLN A 27 -14.36 31.10 8.39
CA GLN A 27 -13.54 30.16 7.63
C GLN A 27 -14.09 28.77 7.91
N THR A 28 -14.93 28.25 7.04
CA THR A 28 -15.25 26.84 6.99
C THR A 28 -13.97 26.12 6.58
N THR A 29 -13.31 25.45 7.54
CA THR A 29 -12.26 24.49 7.21
C THR A 29 -12.85 23.51 6.21
N PRO A 30 -12.23 23.29 5.04
CA PRO A 30 -12.72 22.30 4.10
C PRO A 30 -12.75 20.95 4.81
N VAL A 31 -13.93 20.36 4.91
CA VAL A 31 -14.07 18.97 5.38
C VAL A 31 -13.32 18.13 4.37
N SER A 32 -12.19 17.56 4.80
CA SER A 32 -11.43 16.64 3.96
C SER A 32 -12.36 15.49 3.58
N GLN A 33 -12.53 15.27 2.27
CA GLN A 33 -13.32 14.12 1.80
C GLN A 33 -12.71 12.82 2.37
N PRO A 34 -13.54 11.86 2.75
CA PRO A 34 -13.05 10.56 3.18
C PRO A 34 -12.24 9.94 2.04
N HIS A 35 -11.06 9.42 2.34
CA HIS A 35 -10.15 8.81 1.38
C HIS A 35 -9.28 7.75 2.08
N VAL A 36 -8.70 6.84 1.29
CA VAL A 36 -7.77 5.83 1.81
C VAL A 36 -6.51 6.51 2.33
N LYS A 37 -6.14 6.25 3.60
CA LYS A 37 -4.99 6.87 4.29
C LYS A 37 -3.86 5.90 4.55
N THR A 38 -4.20 4.63 4.70
CA THR A 38 -3.24 3.57 5.04
C THR A 38 -3.49 2.39 4.13
N VAL A 39 -2.44 1.92 3.48
CA VAL A 39 -2.47 0.75 2.60
C VAL A 39 -1.70 -0.39 3.25
N PHE A 40 -2.30 -1.56 3.26
CA PHE A 40 -1.66 -2.84 3.55
C PHE A 40 -1.80 -3.71 2.31
N ILE A 41 -0.69 -4.18 1.76
CA ILE A 41 -0.70 -5.22 0.75
C ILE A 41 -0.09 -6.50 1.33
N ILE A 42 -0.80 -7.61 1.20
CA ILE A 42 -0.34 -8.95 1.56
C ILE A 42 -0.14 -9.70 0.26
N LEU A 43 1.09 -10.09 -0.02
CA LEU A 43 1.43 -10.81 -1.23
C LEU A 43 1.63 -12.29 -0.91
N MET A 44 0.82 -13.12 -1.57
CA MET A 44 0.84 -14.56 -1.50
C MET A 44 1.54 -15.13 -2.75
N GLU A 45 1.76 -16.44 -2.78
CA GLU A 45 2.62 -17.08 -3.79
C GLU A 45 1.91 -18.14 -4.61
N ASN A 46 2.20 -18.08 -5.91
CA ASN A 46 2.03 -19.12 -6.93
C ASN A 46 0.68 -19.84 -6.90
N LYS A 47 -0.45 -19.12 -6.94
CA LYS A 47 -1.77 -19.75 -7.09
C LYS A 47 -2.63 -19.03 -8.12
N ASN A 48 -3.22 -19.80 -9.01
CA ASN A 48 -4.30 -19.30 -9.86
C ASN A 48 -5.58 -19.10 -9.03
N TRP A 49 -6.36 -18.10 -9.38
CA TRP A 49 -7.61 -17.78 -8.67
C TRP A 49 -8.58 -18.95 -8.58
N VAL A 50 -8.64 -19.78 -9.62
CA VAL A 50 -9.46 -20.99 -9.66
C VAL A 50 -9.04 -22.07 -8.64
N GLN A 51 -7.81 -22.03 -8.14
CA GLN A 51 -7.34 -22.91 -7.07
C GLN A 51 -7.76 -22.45 -5.68
N ILE A 52 -8.15 -21.17 -5.56
CA ILE A 52 -8.51 -20.52 -4.30
C ILE A 52 -10.02 -20.48 -4.13
N VAL A 53 -10.74 -19.95 -5.12
CA VAL A 53 -12.21 -19.83 -5.06
C VAL A 53 -12.87 -21.18 -5.01
N GLY A 54 -13.70 -21.41 -3.97
CA GLY A 54 -14.41 -22.67 -3.75
C GLY A 54 -13.52 -23.81 -3.22
N SER A 55 -12.23 -23.58 -2.98
CA SER A 55 -11.33 -24.59 -2.43
C SER A 55 -11.67 -24.91 -0.98
N SER A 56 -11.77 -26.20 -0.66
CA SER A 56 -11.90 -26.69 0.72
C SER A 56 -10.66 -26.44 1.56
N SER A 57 -9.52 -26.16 0.94
CA SER A 57 -8.26 -25.77 1.59
C SER A 57 -8.18 -24.28 1.93
N ALA A 58 -9.13 -23.46 1.42
CA ALA A 58 -9.20 -22.02 1.69
C ALA A 58 -10.52 -21.60 2.36
N PRO A 59 -10.91 -22.18 3.53
CA PRO A 59 -12.21 -21.89 4.15
C PRO A 59 -12.33 -20.46 4.68
N TYR A 60 -11.26 -19.85 5.17
CA TYR A 60 -11.30 -18.46 5.66
C TYR A 60 -11.47 -17.49 4.49
N ILE A 61 -10.71 -17.66 3.43
CA ILE A 61 -10.88 -16.84 2.22
C ILE A 61 -12.31 -16.99 1.70
N ASN A 62 -12.81 -18.21 1.49
CA ASN A 62 -14.10 -18.44 0.83
C ASN A 62 -15.31 -18.10 1.71
N ASN A 63 -15.26 -18.39 3.02
CA ASN A 63 -16.42 -18.27 3.89
C ASN A 63 -16.43 -16.96 4.70
N THR A 64 -15.30 -16.23 4.75
CA THR A 64 -15.18 -14.99 5.51
C THR A 64 -14.75 -13.83 4.62
N LEU A 65 -13.62 -13.93 3.94
CA LEU A 65 -13.06 -12.77 3.21
C LEU A 65 -13.88 -12.43 1.97
N LEU A 66 -14.13 -13.37 1.08
CA LEU A 66 -14.87 -13.09 -0.16
C LEU A 66 -16.29 -12.57 0.11
N PRO A 67 -17.06 -13.08 1.09
CA PRO A 67 -18.36 -12.51 1.41
C PRO A 67 -18.34 -11.07 1.92
N MET A 68 -17.25 -10.62 2.55
CA MET A 68 -17.15 -9.25 3.08
C MET A 68 -16.38 -8.27 2.21
N ALA A 69 -15.52 -8.77 1.32
CA ALA A 69 -14.63 -7.99 0.48
C ALA A 69 -15.27 -7.50 -0.82
N SER A 70 -14.57 -6.60 -1.50
CA SER A 70 -14.64 -6.47 -2.97
C SER A 70 -13.51 -7.30 -3.58
N HIS A 71 -13.75 -7.95 -4.72
CA HIS A 71 -12.70 -8.73 -5.36
C HIS A 71 -12.75 -8.67 -6.90
N ALA A 72 -11.57 -8.73 -7.54
CA ALA A 72 -11.43 -8.78 -8.97
C ALA A 72 -11.14 -10.21 -9.43
N GLU A 73 -12.02 -10.73 -10.31
CA GLU A 73 -11.92 -12.10 -10.84
C GLU A 73 -10.86 -12.23 -11.94
N LEU A 74 -10.58 -11.13 -12.65
CA LEU A 74 -9.64 -11.07 -13.78
C LEU A 74 -8.42 -10.21 -13.44
N TYR A 75 -7.80 -10.48 -12.31
CA TYR A 75 -6.52 -9.90 -11.94
C TYR A 75 -5.39 -10.88 -12.30
N PHE A 76 -4.33 -10.37 -12.93
CA PHE A 76 -3.25 -11.19 -13.51
C PHE A 76 -1.87 -10.67 -13.07
N ASN A 77 -0.89 -11.54 -13.02
CA ASN A 77 0.50 -11.11 -13.15
C ASN A 77 0.77 -10.56 -14.57
N PRO A 78 1.83 -9.76 -14.77
CA PRO A 78 2.22 -9.34 -16.12
C PRO A 78 2.49 -10.54 -17.03
N PRO A 79 2.03 -10.52 -18.29
CA PRO A 79 2.13 -11.69 -19.18
C PRO A 79 3.55 -12.20 -19.33
N LEU A 80 3.75 -13.51 -19.21
CA LEU A 80 5.04 -14.19 -19.35
C LEU A 80 6.11 -13.74 -18.34
N VAL A 81 5.73 -13.08 -17.27
CA VAL A 81 6.66 -12.65 -16.21
C VAL A 81 6.70 -13.71 -15.12
N HIS A 82 7.80 -14.45 -15.10
CA HIS A 82 8.15 -15.51 -14.18
C HIS A 82 9.68 -15.50 -13.96
N PRO A 83 10.21 -16.06 -12.86
CA PRO A 83 9.53 -16.51 -11.64
C PRO A 83 9.10 -15.34 -10.72
N SER A 84 9.07 -15.56 -9.39
CA SER A 84 8.48 -14.63 -8.42
C SER A 84 9.12 -13.22 -8.40
N LEU A 85 10.45 -13.10 -8.28
CA LEU A 85 11.12 -11.80 -8.15
C LEU A 85 10.69 -10.76 -9.19
N PRO A 86 10.63 -11.06 -10.50
CA PRO A 86 10.11 -10.15 -11.52
C PRO A 86 8.75 -9.54 -11.19
N ASN A 87 7.84 -10.32 -10.60
CA ASN A 87 6.49 -9.88 -10.24
C ASN A 87 6.50 -8.94 -9.03
N TYR A 88 7.33 -9.24 -8.03
CA TYR A 88 7.56 -8.34 -6.89
C TYR A 88 8.15 -6.99 -7.34
N LEU A 89 9.12 -7.01 -8.24
CA LEU A 89 9.68 -5.79 -8.82
C LEU A 89 8.63 -5.00 -9.62
N TRP A 90 7.71 -5.70 -10.30
CA TRP A 90 6.64 -5.05 -11.06
C TRP A 90 5.69 -4.28 -10.15
N LEU A 91 5.29 -4.86 -9.02
CA LEU A 91 4.46 -4.18 -8.01
C LEU A 91 5.12 -2.92 -7.44
N GLU A 92 6.45 -2.89 -7.36
CA GLU A 92 7.20 -1.76 -6.82
C GLU A 92 7.57 -0.71 -7.89
N ALA A 93 7.79 -1.13 -9.14
CA ALA A 93 8.38 -0.25 -10.14
C ALA A 93 7.67 -0.24 -11.51
N GLY A 94 6.65 -1.07 -11.72
CA GLY A 94 5.96 -1.19 -13.00
C GLY A 94 6.80 -1.85 -14.10
N THR A 95 7.81 -2.64 -13.72
CA THR A 95 8.69 -3.40 -14.63
C THR A 95 9.53 -4.40 -13.84
N ASN A 96 9.95 -5.46 -14.52
CA ASN A 96 10.93 -6.41 -14.01
C ASN A 96 12.40 -6.05 -14.32
N PHE A 97 12.67 -4.91 -14.94
CA PHE A 97 14.02 -4.48 -15.36
C PHE A 97 14.76 -5.48 -16.26
N GLY A 98 14.06 -6.33 -16.98
CA GLY A 98 14.66 -7.40 -17.79
C GLY A 98 15.15 -8.61 -16.98
N ILE A 99 14.77 -8.72 -15.70
CA ILE A 99 15.06 -9.84 -14.82
C ILE A 99 14.01 -10.92 -15.04
N PHE A 100 14.47 -12.18 -15.21
CA PHE A 100 13.66 -13.37 -15.39
C PHE A 100 14.22 -14.55 -14.57
N ASN A 101 14.71 -14.27 -13.37
CA ASN A 101 15.23 -15.25 -12.42
C ASN A 101 15.04 -14.74 -10.99
N ASP A 102 15.30 -15.59 -9.99
CA ASP A 102 15.18 -15.31 -8.56
C ASP A 102 16.53 -15.04 -7.88
N ASP A 103 17.52 -14.66 -8.64
CA ASP A 103 18.87 -14.40 -8.09
C ASP A 103 18.82 -13.26 -7.04
N PRO A 104 19.69 -13.34 -6.03
CA PRO A 104 19.70 -12.38 -4.92
C PRO A 104 20.13 -10.97 -5.35
N PRO A 105 19.99 -9.96 -4.49
CA PRO A 105 20.40 -8.58 -4.75
C PRO A 105 21.84 -8.42 -5.21
N SER A 106 22.73 -9.36 -4.86
CA SER A 106 24.11 -9.36 -5.36
C SER A 106 24.22 -9.47 -6.89
N ALA A 107 23.22 -10.06 -7.53
CA ALA A 107 23.14 -10.21 -8.99
C ALA A 107 22.09 -9.26 -9.62
N ASN A 108 20.94 -9.08 -8.97
CA ASN A 108 19.77 -8.42 -9.55
C ASN A 108 19.47 -7.02 -9.01
N HIS A 109 20.39 -6.38 -8.27
CA HIS A 109 20.13 -5.05 -7.70
C HIS A 109 19.90 -3.98 -8.77
N GLN A 110 19.16 -2.94 -8.38
CA GLN A 110 18.75 -1.84 -9.25
C GLN A 110 19.23 -0.51 -8.70
N SER A 111 19.99 0.25 -9.51
CA SER A 111 20.49 1.58 -9.10
C SER A 111 19.48 2.70 -9.35
N THR A 112 18.32 2.39 -9.93
CA THR A 112 17.27 3.40 -10.17
C THR A 112 16.59 3.82 -8.88
N THR A 113 16.22 5.09 -8.79
CA THR A 113 15.35 5.65 -7.75
C THR A 113 13.91 5.85 -8.26
N SER A 114 13.58 5.30 -9.42
CA SER A 114 12.25 5.39 -10.03
C SER A 114 11.44 4.15 -9.64
N HIS A 115 11.01 4.11 -8.37
CA HIS A 115 10.16 3.09 -7.80
C HIS A 115 9.29 3.67 -6.67
N LEU A 116 8.27 2.96 -6.23
CA LEU A 116 7.17 3.48 -5.42
C LEU A 116 7.66 4.09 -4.09
N VAL A 117 8.42 3.34 -3.28
CA VAL A 117 8.79 3.83 -1.95
C VAL A 117 9.68 5.07 -2.00
N THR A 118 10.48 5.26 -3.03
CA THR A 118 11.22 6.51 -3.24
C THR A 118 10.30 7.67 -3.57
N LEU A 119 9.24 7.46 -4.36
CA LEU A 119 8.23 8.50 -4.59
C LEU A 119 7.47 8.85 -3.31
N LEU A 120 7.13 7.83 -2.49
CA LEU A 120 6.49 8.03 -1.19
C LEU A 120 7.38 8.86 -0.25
N GLN A 121 8.66 8.49 -0.12
CA GLN A 121 9.63 9.22 0.72
C GLN A 121 9.77 10.68 0.32
N ARG A 122 9.81 10.98 -0.99
CA ARG A 122 9.88 12.36 -1.51
C ARG A 122 8.65 13.20 -1.14
N ARG A 123 7.55 12.57 -0.80
CA ARG A 123 6.29 13.22 -0.36
C ARG A 123 6.07 13.11 1.15
N ASN A 124 7.06 12.63 1.92
CA ASN A 124 6.99 12.39 3.36
C ASN A 124 5.87 11.39 3.73
N ILE A 125 5.56 10.45 2.86
CA ILE A 125 4.65 9.34 3.12
C ILE A 125 5.47 8.19 3.69
N SER A 126 5.12 7.78 4.89
CA SER A 126 5.83 6.70 5.58
C SER A 126 5.53 5.35 4.94
N TRP A 127 6.55 4.49 4.89
CA TRP A 127 6.41 3.13 4.40
C TRP A 127 7.19 2.14 5.26
N LYS A 128 6.72 0.91 5.29
CA LYS A 128 7.42 -0.24 5.86
C LYS A 128 7.09 -1.49 5.05
N THR A 129 8.03 -2.41 5.00
CA THR A 129 7.73 -3.80 4.66
C THR A 129 7.90 -4.66 5.90
N TYR A 130 6.97 -5.59 6.10
CA TYR A 130 6.97 -6.54 7.18
C TYR A 130 7.19 -7.94 6.61
N GLN A 131 8.39 -8.46 6.84
CA GLN A 131 8.86 -9.74 6.32
C GLN A 131 8.86 -10.79 7.43
N GLU A 132 8.21 -11.92 7.21
CA GLU A 132 8.23 -13.01 8.19
C GLU A 132 9.63 -13.66 8.23
N ASP A 133 10.07 -14.08 9.40
CA ASP A 133 11.33 -14.79 9.67
C ASP A 133 12.63 -14.02 9.40
N ILE A 134 12.61 -12.71 9.32
CA ILE A 134 13.84 -11.91 9.36
C ILE A 134 14.21 -11.52 10.79
N SER A 135 15.53 -11.25 11.02
CA SER A 135 16.06 -10.84 12.33
C SER A 135 15.58 -9.44 12.73
N GLY A 136 15.63 -8.49 11.80
CA GLY A 136 15.47 -7.06 12.02
C GLY A 136 16.73 -6.36 12.52
N THR A 137 17.86 -7.06 12.62
CA THR A 137 19.15 -6.53 13.08
C THR A 137 20.11 -6.21 11.94
N ASP A 138 19.83 -6.75 10.76
CA ASP A 138 20.57 -6.55 9.53
C ASP A 138 19.59 -6.43 8.35
N CYS A 139 20.03 -5.80 7.26
CA CYS A 139 19.28 -5.77 6.02
C CYS A 139 19.27 -7.17 5.39
N PRO A 140 18.12 -7.81 5.16
CA PRO A 140 18.05 -9.23 4.81
C PRO A 140 18.29 -9.48 3.33
N LEU A 141 19.56 -9.44 2.89
CA LEU A 141 19.99 -9.50 1.50
C LEU A 141 20.11 -10.92 0.92
N VAL A 142 19.87 -11.95 1.71
CA VAL A 142 19.99 -13.36 1.32
C VAL A 142 18.86 -14.18 1.94
N ASN A 143 18.57 -15.35 1.36
CA ASN A 143 17.65 -16.31 1.96
C ASN A 143 18.13 -16.72 3.36
N ASN A 144 17.20 -16.87 4.29
CA ASN A 144 17.48 -17.36 5.63
C ASN A 144 16.30 -18.16 6.20
N GLY A 145 16.48 -19.46 6.41
CA GLY A 145 15.40 -20.34 6.87
C GLY A 145 14.20 -20.31 5.88
N LEU A 146 13.05 -19.87 6.36
CA LEU A 146 11.83 -19.75 5.56
C LEU A 146 11.67 -18.38 4.90
N TYR A 147 12.53 -17.41 5.20
CA TYR A 147 12.56 -16.13 4.49
C TYR A 147 13.20 -16.29 3.13
N ALA A 148 12.48 -15.92 2.07
CA ALA A 148 12.97 -15.85 0.70
C ALA A 148 13.24 -14.41 0.29
N VAL A 149 14.51 -14.08 -0.02
CA VAL A 149 14.91 -12.72 -0.39
C VAL A 149 14.20 -12.22 -1.65
N ARG A 150 13.89 -13.11 -2.60
CA ARG A 150 13.14 -12.80 -3.83
C ARG A 150 11.73 -12.29 -3.57
N HIS A 151 11.14 -12.57 -2.39
CA HIS A 151 9.83 -12.06 -1.98
C HIS A 151 9.88 -10.69 -1.29
N ASN A 152 11.04 -10.04 -1.31
CA ASN A 152 11.26 -8.71 -0.72
C ASN A 152 11.84 -7.75 -1.76
N PRO A 153 11.01 -7.09 -2.59
CA PRO A 153 11.52 -6.27 -3.70
C PRO A 153 12.38 -5.11 -3.24
N PHE A 154 12.18 -4.59 -2.04
CA PHE A 154 12.82 -3.38 -1.54
C PHE A 154 14.33 -3.54 -1.38
N VAL A 155 14.80 -4.74 -1.03
CA VAL A 155 16.24 -4.99 -0.84
C VAL A 155 17.02 -5.11 -2.15
N TYR A 156 16.32 -5.07 -3.28
CA TYR A 156 16.94 -5.03 -4.61
C TYR A 156 17.27 -3.60 -5.06
N PHE A 157 16.78 -2.55 -4.38
CA PHE A 157 17.09 -1.17 -4.76
C PHE A 157 18.26 -0.61 -3.95
N ASP A 158 19.25 -0.07 -4.67
CA ASP A 158 20.48 0.45 -4.07
C ASP A 158 20.24 1.64 -3.13
N ASP A 159 19.25 2.47 -3.39
CA ASP A 159 18.87 3.61 -2.53
C ASP A 159 18.21 3.17 -1.21
N VAL A 160 17.58 2.00 -1.18
CA VAL A 160 17.07 1.39 0.06
C VAL A 160 18.19 0.75 0.85
N THR A 161 19.06 -0.02 0.17
CA THR A 161 20.08 -0.85 0.81
C THR A 161 21.43 -0.17 0.95
N ASN A 162 21.57 1.10 0.55
CA ASN A 162 22.87 1.77 0.45
C ASN A 162 23.88 0.92 -0.31
N ASN A 163 23.49 0.48 -1.52
CA ASN A 163 24.28 -0.40 -2.38
C ASN A 163 24.59 -1.76 -1.71
N ARG A 164 23.57 -2.41 -1.18
CA ARG A 164 23.63 -3.77 -0.56
C ARG A 164 24.47 -3.82 0.72
N ASP A 165 24.47 -2.74 1.49
CA ASP A 165 25.05 -2.71 2.82
C ASP A 165 24.10 -3.39 3.82
N PRO A 166 24.50 -4.50 4.49
CA PRO A 166 23.69 -5.15 5.50
C PRO A 166 23.41 -4.25 6.73
N ASN A 167 24.18 -3.18 6.92
CA ASN A 167 24.01 -2.18 7.97
C ASN A 167 23.31 -0.90 7.49
N SER A 168 22.72 -0.90 6.29
CA SER A 168 22.01 0.26 5.77
C SER A 168 20.93 0.75 6.74
N ALA A 169 21.10 1.96 7.26
CA ALA A 169 20.12 2.55 8.18
C ALA A 169 18.73 2.70 7.54
N ASN A 170 18.68 3.00 6.24
CA ASN A 170 17.43 3.10 5.49
C ASN A 170 16.73 1.73 5.40
N CYS A 171 17.47 0.67 5.05
CA CYS A 171 16.93 -0.69 5.04
C CYS A 171 16.44 -1.10 6.44
N LEU A 172 17.28 -0.94 7.46
CA LEU A 172 16.95 -1.34 8.84
C LEU A 172 15.73 -0.62 9.44
N SER A 173 15.46 0.62 9.00
CA SER A 173 14.30 1.36 9.49
C SER A 173 12.98 0.98 8.78
N HIS A 174 13.05 0.42 7.59
CA HIS A 174 11.87 0.17 6.75
C HIS A 174 11.58 -1.32 6.54
N VAL A 175 12.61 -2.17 6.46
CA VAL A 175 12.46 -3.63 6.28
C VAL A 175 12.43 -4.28 7.65
N ARG A 176 11.22 -4.57 8.16
CA ARG A 176 11.01 -4.97 9.54
C ARG A 176 10.48 -6.40 9.67
N PRO A 177 10.80 -7.09 10.77
CA PRO A 177 10.20 -8.37 11.06
C PRO A 177 8.68 -8.29 11.19
N PHE A 178 7.97 -9.25 10.59
CA PHE A 178 6.50 -9.28 10.64
C PHE A 178 5.93 -9.24 12.08
N ARG A 179 6.63 -9.84 13.04
CA ARG A 179 6.23 -9.81 14.46
C ARG A 179 6.10 -8.40 15.06
N GLU A 180 6.68 -7.37 14.42
CA GLU A 180 6.57 -5.98 14.87
C GLU A 180 5.26 -5.32 14.45
N LEU A 181 4.58 -5.84 13.42
CA LEU A 181 3.35 -5.26 12.90
C LEU A 181 2.26 -5.09 13.98
N ALA A 182 2.04 -6.12 14.80
CA ALA A 182 1.03 -6.06 15.86
C ALA A 182 1.32 -4.95 16.88
N THR A 183 2.60 -4.73 17.22
CA THR A 183 3.03 -3.65 18.11
C THR A 183 2.86 -2.29 17.45
N ASP A 184 3.24 -2.14 16.18
CA ASP A 184 3.07 -0.89 15.44
C ASP A 184 1.58 -0.52 15.30
N LEU A 185 0.72 -1.49 15.03
CA LEU A 185 -0.74 -1.29 14.98
C LEU A 185 -1.31 -0.86 16.33
N SER A 186 -0.92 -1.52 17.42
CA SER A 186 -1.42 -1.20 18.77
C SER A 186 -0.96 0.18 19.26
N ASN A 187 0.22 0.63 18.84
CA ASN A 187 0.79 1.92 19.18
C ASN A 187 0.36 3.04 18.21
N ASN A 188 -0.44 2.75 17.18
CA ASN A 188 -0.78 3.68 16.09
C ASN A 188 0.47 4.27 15.39
N SER A 189 1.53 3.48 15.27
CA SER A 189 2.82 3.84 14.64
C SER A 189 3.07 3.11 13.33
N VAL A 190 2.06 2.40 12.81
CA VAL A 190 2.13 1.74 11.51
C VAL A 190 2.31 2.78 10.39
N ALA A 191 3.07 2.43 9.37
CA ALA A 191 3.31 3.32 8.24
C ALA A 191 2.04 3.53 7.39
N GLN A 192 2.04 4.55 6.53
CA GLN A 192 0.94 4.78 5.59
C GLN A 192 0.91 3.71 4.48
N TYR A 193 2.06 3.24 4.02
CA TYR A 193 2.19 2.13 3.08
C TYR A 193 2.90 0.95 3.76
N ASN A 194 2.26 -0.21 3.76
CA ASN A 194 2.74 -1.42 4.41
C ASN A 194 2.69 -2.61 3.45
N PHE A 195 3.86 -3.16 3.11
CA PHE A 195 3.99 -4.35 2.30
C PHE A 195 4.28 -5.55 3.20
N ILE A 196 3.45 -6.57 3.15
CA ILE A 196 3.50 -7.71 4.06
C ILE A 196 3.77 -8.98 3.25
N THR A 197 4.84 -9.68 3.61
CA THR A 197 5.19 -10.95 2.98
C THR A 197 5.30 -12.04 4.05
N PRO A 198 4.40 -13.03 4.06
CA PRO A 198 4.57 -14.23 4.85
C PRO A 198 5.81 -15.02 4.41
N ASN A 199 6.28 -15.96 5.22
CA ASN A 199 7.35 -16.87 4.82
C ASN A 199 6.87 -17.89 3.79
N VAL A 200 7.78 -18.63 3.15
CA VAL A 200 7.46 -19.55 2.05
C VAL A 200 6.46 -20.66 2.40
N CYS A 201 6.27 -20.97 3.67
CA CYS A 201 5.21 -21.88 4.11
C CYS A 201 3.85 -21.20 4.23
N ASN A 202 3.86 -19.96 4.69
CA ASN A 202 2.66 -19.20 5.03
C ASN A 202 2.12 -18.37 3.85
N ASP A 203 2.93 -18.14 2.82
CA ASP A 203 2.54 -17.43 1.59
C ASP A 203 1.87 -18.33 0.54
N MET A 204 1.73 -19.63 0.78
CA MET A 204 1.22 -20.68 -0.13
C MET A 204 2.26 -21.26 -1.10
N HIS A 205 3.55 -20.88 -1.00
CA HIS A 205 4.59 -21.40 -1.90
C HIS A 205 4.92 -22.86 -1.58
N ASP A 206 5.43 -23.15 -0.38
CA ASP A 206 5.96 -24.45 0.01
C ASP A 206 4.92 -25.31 0.75
N SER A 207 5.02 -26.62 0.52
CA SER A 207 4.27 -27.60 1.30
C SER A 207 5.03 -27.95 2.58
N CYS A 208 4.59 -27.42 3.71
CA CYS A 208 5.25 -27.53 4.99
C CYS A 208 4.46 -28.39 5.99
N THR A 209 5.19 -29.17 6.81
CA THR A 209 4.59 -29.91 7.93
C THR A 209 4.05 -28.93 8.99
N PRO A 210 3.00 -29.29 9.74
CA PRO A 210 2.25 -30.57 9.69
C PRO A 210 1.14 -30.61 8.62
N LEU A 211 0.77 -29.46 8.00
CA LEU A 211 -0.40 -29.38 7.12
C LEU A 211 -0.15 -30.00 5.74
N ASN A 212 1.05 -29.83 5.19
CA ASN A 212 1.43 -30.30 3.84
C ASN A 212 0.43 -29.92 2.74
N ASP A 213 -0.22 -28.77 2.91
CA ASP A 213 -1.19 -28.17 2.00
C ASP A 213 -0.92 -26.66 1.95
N PRO A 214 -0.21 -26.16 0.92
CA PRO A 214 0.19 -24.77 0.84
C PRO A 214 -0.99 -23.79 0.91
N ILE A 215 -2.12 -24.11 0.26
CA ILE A 215 -3.31 -23.25 0.29
C ILE A 215 -3.88 -23.19 1.70
N ARG A 216 -3.96 -24.33 2.39
CA ARG A 216 -4.43 -24.39 3.77
C ARG A 216 -3.50 -23.64 4.73
N GLN A 217 -2.19 -23.70 4.50
CA GLN A 217 -1.20 -22.98 5.29
C GLN A 217 -1.42 -21.48 5.19
N GLY A 218 -1.50 -20.92 3.98
CA GLY A 218 -1.73 -19.50 3.79
C GLY A 218 -3.12 -19.03 4.22
N ASP A 219 -4.16 -19.82 4.00
CA ASP A 219 -5.51 -19.52 4.51
C ASP A 219 -5.54 -19.45 6.04
N THR A 220 -4.84 -20.38 6.68
CA THR A 220 -4.69 -20.40 8.16
C THR A 220 -3.91 -19.17 8.63
N TRP A 221 -2.81 -18.84 7.98
CA TRP A 221 -2.02 -17.65 8.32
C TRP A 221 -2.86 -16.37 8.19
N LEU A 222 -3.62 -16.22 7.11
CA LEU A 222 -4.53 -15.09 6.91
C LEU A 222 -5.58 -15.03 8.03
N SER A 223 -6.18 -16.16 8.41
CA SER A 223 -7.19 -16.22 9.47
C SER A 223 -6.68 -15.80 10.84
N GLN A 224 -5.40 -16.03 11.10
CA GLN A 224 -4.75 -15.70 12.37
C GLN A 224 -4.26 -14.25 12.44
N ASN A 225 -3.81 -13.68 11.32
CA ASN A 225 -3.09 -12.41 11.31
C ASN A 225 -3.94 -11.23 10.80
N LEU A 226 -4.79 -11.45 9.78
CA LEU A 226 -5.59 -10.39 9.19
C LEU A 226 -6.56 -9.70 10.19
N PRO A 227 -7.20 -10.39 11.14
CA PRO A 227 -8.06 -9.73 12.13
C PRO A 227 -7.36 -8.64 12.94
N THR A 228 -6.06 -8.77 13.21
CA THR A 228 -5.27 -7.74 13.91
C THR A 228 -5.20 -6.44 13.10
N ILE A 229 -5.04 -6.54 11.78
CA ILE A 229 -5.05 -5.37 10.88
C ILE A 229 -6.47 -4.78 10.83
N LEU A 230 -7.49 -5.59 10.57
CA LEU A 230 -8.87 -5.14 10.40
C LEU A 230 -9.45 -4.47 11.66
N ASN A 231 -9.00 -4.88 12.85
CA ASN A 231 -9.41 -4.29 14.13
C ASN A 231 -8.58 -3.06 14.54
N SER A 232 -7.56 -2.70 13.80
CA SER A 232 -6.69 -1.55 14.12
C SER A 232 -7.32 -0.21 13.80
N SER A 233 -6.91 0.84 14.52
CA SER A 233 -7.31 2.22 14.21
C SER A 233 -6.88 2.64 12.81
N ALA A 234 -5.71 2.17 12.34
CA ALA A 234 -5.20 2.46 11.02
C ALA A 234 -6.13 1.98 9.91
N TYR A 235 -6.71 0.79 10.07
CA TYR A 235 -7.70 0.28 9.13
C TYR A 235 -9.05 0.99 9.29
N GLN A 236 -9.58 1.08 10.51
CA GLN A 236 -10.91 1.64 10.79
C GLN A 236 -11.02 3.12 10.40
N SER A 237 -9.92 3.88 10.44
CA SER A 237 -9.89 5.31 10.11
C SER A 237 -9.63 5.60 8.62
N GLY A 238 -9.79 4.62 7.74
CA GLY A 238 -9.60 4.76 6.29
C GLY A 238 -8.43 3.93 5.77
N GLY A 239 -8.20 2.74 6.32
CA GLY A 239 -7.26 1.78 5.77
C GLY A 239 -7.85 0.96 4.63
N ALA A 240 -6.99 0.42 3.78
CA ALA A 240 -7.33 -0.58 2.77
C ALA A 240 -6.32 -1.73 2.83
N VAL A 241 -6.83 -2.95 2.80
CA VAL A 241 -6.03 -4.17 2.69
C VAL A 241 -6.25 -4.76 1.32
N PHE A 242 -5.15 -5.03 0.63
CA PHE A 242 -5.10 -5.70 -0.67
C PHE A 242 -4.43 -7.05 -0.49
N ILE A 243 -5.06 -8.13 -0.94
CA ILE A 243 -4.49 -9.48 -0.89
C ILE A 243 -4.50 -10.03 -2.32
N THR A 244 -3.33 -10.40 -2.82
CA THR A 244 -3.17 -10.99 -4.14
C THR A 244 -2.01 -11.99 -4.13
N TRP A 245 -1.81 -12.66 -5.25
CA TRP A 245 -0.70 -13.57 -5.49
C TRP A 245 0.27 -12.93 -6.47
N ASP A 246 1.52 -13.33 -6.42
CA ASP A 246 2.56 -12.81 -7.32
C ASP A 246 2.38 -13.31 -8.75
N GLU A 247 2.10 -14.59 -8.91
CA GLU A 247 1.89 -15.25 -10.20
C GLU A 247 1.03 -16.52 -10.07
N GLY A 248 0.61 -17.07 -11.21
CA GLY A 248 -0.08 -18.36 -11.26
C GLY A 248 0.88 -19.56 -11.24
N THR A 249 0.38 -20.73 -10.87
CA THR A 249 1.19 -21.98 -10.77
C THR A 249 1.58 -22.56 -12.13
N PHE A 250 0.67 -22.56 -13.10
CA PHE A 250 0.82 -23.34 -14.35
C PHE A 250 0.52 -22.57 -15.63
N SER A 251 0.00 -21.37 -15.52
CA SER A 251 -0.37 -20.52 -16.64
C SER A 251 -0.56 -19.09 -16.19
N ASP A 252 -0.51 -18.14 -17.13
CA ASP A 252 -0.87 -16.74 -16.90
C ASP A 252 -2.40 -16.55 -16.74
N GLY A 253 -3.07 -17.50 -16.06
CA GLY A 253 -4.49 -17.37 -15.70
C GLY A 253 -4.67 -16.35 -14.57
N PRO A 254 -5.95 -15.94 -14.30
CA PRO A 254 -6.21 -15.02 -13.21
C PRO A 254 -5.63 -15.52 -11.88
N ILE A 255 -5.06 -14.60 -11.11
CA ILE A 255 -4.56 -14.84 -9.75
C ILE A 255 -5.45 -14.18 -8.68
N GLY A 256 -6.36 -13.29 -9.09
CA GLY A 256 -7.34 -12.65 -8.20
C GLY A 256 -6.77 -11.52 -7.35
N MET A 257 -7.67 -10.62 -6.93
CA MET A 257 -7.36 -9.55 -5.99
C MET A 257 -8.53 -9.41 -5.01
N ILE A 258 -8.24 -9.41 -3.71
CA ILE A 258 -9.22 -9.18 -2.64
C ILE A 258 -8.93 -7.81 -2.02
N VAL A 259 -9.96 -6.98 -1.90
CA VAL A 259 -9.86 -5.64 -1.29
C VAL A 259 -10.82 -5.52 -0.12
N LEU A 260 -10.28 -5.19 1.05
CA LEU A 260 -11.02 -4.90 2.27
C LEU A 260 -10.76 -3.44 2.66
N SER A 261 -11.80 -2.66 2.84
CA SER A 261 -11.72 -1.27 3.30
C SER A 261 -13.10 -0.79 3.78
N PRO A 262 -13.16 0.15 4.73
CA PRO A 262 -14.42 0.89 5.01
C PRO A 262 -14.96 1.62 3.76
N PHE A 263 -14.12 1.87 2.76
CA PHE A 263 -14.48 2.53 1.50
C PHE A 263 -14.66 1.57 0.32
N ALA A 264 -14.40 0.28 0.49
CA ALA A 264 -14.69 -0.72 -0.54
C ALA A 264 -16.21 -0.91 -0.72
N LYS A 265 -16.64 -1.35 -1.90
CA LYS A 265 -18.03 -1.77 -2.12
C LYS A 265 -18.44 -2.90 -1.19
N GLY A 266 -17.51 -3.82 -0.89
CA GLY A 266 -17.70 -4.90 0.07
C GLY A 266 -18.88 -5.82 -0.26
N ASN A 267 -19.38 -6.56 0.75
CA ASN A 267 -20.56 -7.42 0.61
C ASN A 267 -20.47 -8.42 -0.55
N GLY A 268 -19.29 -8.96 -0.80
CA GLY A 268 -19.05 -9.91 -1.87
C GLY A 268 -19.11 -9.30 -3.28
N TYR A 269 -18.94 -7.96 -3.38
CA TYR A 269 -18.87 -7.32 -4.69
C TYR A 269 -17.70 -7.89 -5.50
N ARG A 270 -17.98 -8.24 -6.75
CA ARG A 270 -16.96 -8.74 -7.68
C ARG A 270 -17.12 -8.10 -9.05
N ASN A 271 -15.99 -7.91 -9.73
CA ASN A 271 -15.97 -7.48 -11.12
C ASN A 271 -15.11 -8.39 -12.00
N PHE A 272 -15.25 -8.20 -13.31
CA PHE A 272 -14.52 -8.92 -14.35
C PHE A 272 -13.72 -7.95 -15.23
N ILE A 273 -13.31 -6.84 -14.66
CA ILE A 273 -12.40 -5.90 -15.30
C ILE A 273 -11.00 -6.52 -15.25
N ARG A 274 -10.27 -6.43 -16.37
CA ARG A 274 -8.89 -6.91 -16.41
C ARG A 274 -7.98 -5.97 -15.66
N TYR A 275 -7.23 -6.50 -14.70
CA TYR A 275 -6.22 -5.79 -13.93
C TYR A 275 -4.91 -6.57 -13.90
N THR A 276 -3.82 -5.86 -13.55
CA THR A 276 -2.49 -6.44 -13.39
C THR A 276 -1.78 -5.85 -12.16
N HIS A 277 -0.53 -6.29 -11.91
CA HIS A 277 0.32 -5.66 -10.91
C HIS A 277 0.55 -4.17 -11.19
N GLY A 278 0.58 -3.75 -12.47
CA GLY A 278 0.61 -2.34 -12.87
C GLY A 278 -0.63 -1.57 -12.44
N SER A 279 -1.80 -2.21 -12.44
CA SER A 279 -3.06 -1.65 -11.92
C SER A 279 -2.98 -1.36 -10.42
N THR A 280 -2.38 -2.29 -9.66
CA THR A 280 -2.16 -2.11 -8.21
C THR A 280 -1.19 -0.98 -7.93
N LEU A 281 -0.07 -0.93 -8.65
CA LEU A 281 0.91 0.15 -8.53
C LEU A 281 0.29 1.52 -8.86
N ARG A 282 -0.50 1.61 -9.94
CA ARG A 282 -1.26 2.81 -10.29
C ARG A 282 -2.19 3.23 -9.15
N THR A 283 -2.97 2.30 -8.63
CA THR A 283 -3.89 2.53 -7.50
C THR A 283 -3.19 3.12 -6.30
N PHE A 284 -2.02 2.58 -5.92
CA PHE A 284 -1.24 3.10 -4.79
C PHE A 284 -0.69 4.50 -5.07
N GLN A 285 -0.23 4.76 -6.29
CA GLN A 285 0.23 6.10 -6.67
C GLN A 285 -0.90 7.13 -6.62
N GLU A 286 -2.12 6.77 -7.01
CA GLU A 286 -3.31 7.62 -6.92
C GLU A 286 -3.75 7.85 -5.47
N ILE A 287 -3.81 6.80 -4.64
CA ILE A 287 -4.12 6.90 -3.20
C ILE A 287 -3.19 7.90 -2.50
N PHE A 288 -1.90 7.83 -2.79
CA PHE A 288 -0.90 8.68 -2.14
C PHE A 288 -0.58 9.98 -2.90
N GLY A 289 -1.21 10.22 -4.04
CA GLY A 289 -0.98 11.40 -4.87
C GLY A 289 0.47 11.55 -5.33
N VAL A 290 1.17 10.45 -5.62
CA VAL A 290 2.57 10.46 -6.05
C VAL A 290 2.71 10.29 -7.56
N ALA A 291 3.62 11.06 -8.14
CA ALA A 291 3.84 11.13 -9.58
C ALA A 291 5.35 11.26 -9.90
N PRO A 292 5.76 10.97 -11.16
CA PRO A 292 4.94 10.47 -12.27
C PRO A 292 4.47 9.02 -12.05
N PHE A 293 3.45 8.57 -12.79
CA PHE A 293 3.13 7.15 -12.83
C PHE A 293 4.33 6.34 -13.31
N LEU A 294 4.59 5.24 -12.61
CA LEU A 294 5.76 4.41 -12.85
C LEU A 294 5.47 3.43 -14.00
N ARG A 295 6.12 3.63 -15.12
CA ARG A 295 6.14 2.74 -16.30
C ARG A 295 4.77 2.15 -16.64
N ASP A 296 4.53 0.85 -16.38
CA ASP A 296 3.29 0.14 -16.68
C ASP A 296 2.06 0.77 -15.99
N ALA A 297 2.22 1.26 -14.77
CA ALA A 297 1.17 1.97 -14.06
C ALA A 297 0.59 3.18 -14.83
N ALA A 298 1.35 3.76 -15.79
CA ALA A 298 0.88 4.88 -16.57
C ALA A 298 -0.24 4.53 -17.57
N ILE A 299 -0.32 3.27 -17.97
CA ILE A 299 -1.27 2.80 -19.00
C ILE A 299 -2.32 1.82 -18.45
N GLU A 300 -2.13 1.29 -17.25
CA GLU A 300 -3.05 0.33 -16.65
C GLU A 300 -4.30 0.99 -16.06
N THR A 301 -5.38 0.23 -15.96
CA THR A 301 -6.60 0.64 -15.25
C THR A 301 -6.39 0.48 -13.75
N ASP A 302 -6.76 1.48 -12.94
CA ASP A 302 -6.72 1.39 -11.47
C ASP A 302 -7.81 0.47 -10.90
N LEU A 303 -7.74 0.19 -9.61
CA LEU A 303 -8.69 -0.66 -8.88
C LEU A 303 -9.89 0.13 -8.31
N SER A 304 -10.12 1.37 -8.74
CA SER A 304 -11.17 2.24 -8.20
C SER A 304 -12.57 1.63 -8.24
N ASP A 305 -12.86 0.78 -9.23
CA ASP A 305 -14.17 0.10 -9.30
C ASP A 305 -14.44 -0.85 -8.10
N LEU A 306 -13.45 -1.26 -7.34
CA LEU A 306 -13.64 -2.05 -6.13
C LEU A 306 -14.08 -1.20 -4.92
N PHE A 307 -14.11 0.13 -5.05
CA PHE A 307 -14.40 1.07 -3.98
C PHE A 307 -15.72 1.83 -4.23
N THR A 308 -16.32 2.34 -3.14
CA THR A 308 -17.41 3.31 -3.16
C THR A 308 -16.88 4.74 -3.09
N VAL A 309 -15.73 4.92 -2.46
CA VAL A 309 -15.00 6.19 -2.34
C VAL A 309 -13.53 5.91 -2.70
N PHE A 310 -13.01 6.62 -3.70
CA PHE A 310 -11.65 6.50 -4.19
C PHE A 310 -11.14 7.85 -4.68
N PRO A 311 -9.86 8.20 -4.51
CA PRO A 311 -8.86 7.54 -3.70
C PRO A 311 -9.02 7.77 -2.21
#